data_65f14383efdd845d97c8d0093c29b94e
#
_entry.id   65f14383efdd845d97c8d0093c29b94e
#
_cell.length_a   1.000
_cell.length_b   1.000
_cell.length_c   1.000
_cell.angle_alpha   90.00
_cell.angle_beta   90.00
_cell.angle_gamma   90.00
#
_symmetry.space_group_name_H-M   'P 1'
#
loop_
_entity.id
_entity.type
_entity.pdbx_description
1 polymer ?
#
loop_
_entity_poly.entity_id
_entity_poly.type
_entity_poly.pdbx_seq_one_letter_code
_entity_poly.pdbx_strand_id
1 'polypeptide(L)'
;MAKKKIAFVCTDCGADFPKWQGQCPACNAWNTLQEFVHDPATPSSKGAGSRGGFSGQLSEVQNLNDIVLEETPRISSGMGELDRVLGGGLVPGSAILIGGHPGAGKSTLLLQTLCKLSDSQSCLYITGEESLSQVAMRADRLKLPKEKLRLAAETDVEQILELARKEMPRVLVVDSIQVMFLAALQSAPGSVAQVRECAAALTRFAKQTGTVLLLVGHVTKDGTLAGPKVLEHMIDCSLMLEGSTDSRFRTLRGLKNRFGAVNELGVFAMTGEGLKEVKNPSAIFLNRADEIASGSLVTVVWEGTRPLLVELQALVDASHFGNPRRICVGLEGNRLAMLLAVLHRHGGIQVGDQDVFMNVVGGVKVTETAADLAQVLAIAVSYTHLRAHETLRYLVWRLRLEKK
;
A
#
# COMPACT_ATOMS: atom_id res chain seq x y z
N MET A 1 27.14 -13.38 40.26
CA MET A 1 26.73 -14.13 39.07
C MET A 1 25.34 -13.63 38.67
N ALA A 2 25.24 -12.82 37.60
CA ALA A 2 23.94 -12.32 37.10
C ALA A 2 23.16 -13.47 36.45
N LYS A 3 21.91 -13.68 36.86
CA LYS A 3 21.04 -14.71 36.28
C LYS A 3 20.74 -14.35 34.79
N LYS A 4 21.04 -15.30 33.89
CA LYS A 4 20.60 -15.23 32.50
C LYS A 4 19.09 -15.09 32.47
N LYS A 5 18.56 -14.02 31.82
CA LYS A 5 17.14 -13.88 31.58
C LYS A 5 16.83 -14.57 30.27
N ILE A 6 16.01 -15.61 30.34
CA ILE A 6 15.49 -16.32 29.18
C ILE A 6 14.17 -15.68 28.83
N ALA A 7 14.00 -15.28 27.57
CA ALA A 7 12.74 -14.84 26.98
C ALA A 7 12.39 -15.74 25.79
N PHE A 8 11.11 -15.94 25.54
CA PHE A 8 10.59 -16.70 24.40
C PHE A 8 9.94 -15.73 23.42
N VAL A 9 10.52 -15.61 22.24
CA VAL A 9 10.07 -14.67 21.20
C VAL A 9 9.32 -15.42 20.11
N CYS A 10 8.13 -14.92 19.74
CA CYS A 10 7.35 -15.47 18.64
C CYS A 10 8.01 -15.11 17.31
N THR A 11 8.26 -16.11 16.46
CA THR A 11 8.84 -15.92 15.11
C THR A 11 7.91 -15.22 14.15
N ASP A 12 6.58 -15.30 14.37
CA ASP A 12 5.57 -14.74 13.46
C ASP A 12 5.21 -13.29 13.78
N CYS A 13 5.05 -12.94 15.07
CA CYS A 13 4.62 -11.60 15.47
C CYS A 13 5.64 -10.81 16.27
N GLY A 14 6.77 -11.43 16.68
CA GLY A 14 7.83 -10.79 17.47
C GLY A 14 7.48 -10.49 18.93
N ALA A 15 6.32 -10.90 19.44
CA ALA A 15 5.95 -10.74 20.84
C ALA A 15 6.83 -11.62 21.74
N ASP A 16 7.30 -11.07 22.88
CA ASP A 16 8.14 -11.76 23.84
C ASP A 16 7.36 -12.19 25.08
N PHE A 17 7.70 -13.38 25.60
CA PHE A 17 7.05 -13.97 26.76
C PHE A 17 8.10 -14.54 27.73
N PRO A 18 7.85 -14.51 29.05
CA PRO A 18 8.79 -15.02 30.06
C PRO A 18 8.81 -16.56 30.14
N LYS A 19 7.88 -17.24 29.46
CA LYS A 19 7.77 -18.70 29.43
C LYS A 19 7.39 -19.19 28.05
N TRP A 20 7.88 -20.37 27.69
CA TRP A 20 7.45 -21.03 26.47
C TRP A 20 5.97 -21.47 26.56
N GLN A 21 5.24 -21.28 25.45
CA GLN A 21 3.85 -21.69 25.30
C GLN A 21 3.69 -22.30 23.93
N GLY A 22 2.88 -23.33 23.79
CA GLY A 22 2.63 -23.99 22.50
C GLY A 22 1.93 -23.12 21.47
N GLN A 23 1.18 -22.11 21.94
CA GLN A 23 0.50 -21.12 21.11
C GLN A 23 0.92 -19.71 21.53
N CYS A 24 1.21 -18.83 20.59
CA CYS A 24 1.50 -17.43 20.87
C CYS A 24 0.23 -16.68 21.29
N PRO A 25 0.18 -16.07 22.51
CA PRO A 25 -1.01 -15.34 22.94
C PRO A 25 -1.31 -14.07 22.17
N ALA A 26 -0.33 -13.53 21.42
CA ALA A 26 -0.49 -12.29 20.66
C ALA A 26 -1.04 -12.52 19.24
N CYS A 27 -0.61 -13.60 18.57
CA CYS A 27 -1.03 -13.86 17.18
C CYS A 27 -1.74 -15.21 16.99
N ASN A 28 -1.89 -16.01 18.07
CA ASN A 28 -2.49 -17.34 18.07
C ASN A 28 -1.80 -18.39 17.19
N ALA A 29 -0.60 -18.12 16.68
CA ALA A 29 0.19 -19.08 15.91
C ALA A 29 0.74 -20.18 16.82
N TRP A 30 0.76 -21.43 16.34
CA TRP A 30 1.23 -22.59 17.08
C TRP A 30 2.72 -22.87 16.82
N ASN A 31 3.46 -23.25 17.89
CA ASN A 31 4.87 -23.63 17.84
C ASN A 31 5.82 -22.56 17.26
N THR A 32 5.50 -21.29 17.46
CA THR A 32 6.26 -20.14 16.94
C THR A 32 7.14 -19.47 18.01
N LEU A 33 7.11 -19.94 19.26
CA LEU A 33 7.91 -19.38 20.35
C LEU A 33 9.29 -20.06 20.41
N GLN A 34 10.35 -19.28 20.17
CA GLN A 34 11.75 -19.70 20.29
C GLN A 34 12.41 -19.07 21.51
N GLU A 35 13.28 -19.86 22.14
CA GLU A 35 14.03 -19.42 23.32
C GLU A 35 15.09 -18.38 22.93
N PHE A 36 15.11 -17.26 23.62
CA PHE A 36 16.08 -16.18 23.47
C PHE A 36 16.83 -15.99 24.81
N VAL A 37 18.11 -16.29 24.83
CA VAL A 37 18.94 -16.12 26.01
C VAL A 37 19.57 -14.72 26.01
N HIS A 38 19.13 -13.87 26.90
CA HIS A 38 19.76 -12.57 27.08
C HIS A 38 21.01 -12.75 27.95
N ASP A 39 22.20 -12.72 27.35
CA ASP A 39 23.47 -12.74 28.09
C ASP A 39 23.88 -11.29 28.44
N PRO A 40 23.86 -10.88 29.72
CA PRO A 40 24.19 -9.51 30.10
C PRO A 40 25.70 -9.21 30.11
N ALA A 41 26.54 -10.13 29.66
CA ALA A 41 27.98 -10.04 29.77
C ALA A 41 28.74 -10.14 28.45
N THR A 42 28.31 -9.36 27.44
CA THR A 42 29.25 -8.95 26.39
C THR A 42 29.41 -7.44 26.52
N PRO A 43 30.57 -6.90 26.92
CA PRO A 43 30.78 -5.47 26.86
C PRO A 43 30.77 -5.11 25.36
N SER A 44 29.75 -4.41 24.93
CA SER A 44 29.70 -3.78 23.61
C SER A 44 31.00 -2.99 23.46
N SER A 45 31.82 -3.40 22.48
CA SER A 45 32.97 -2.63 22.02
C SER A 45 32.51 -1.19 21.79
N LYS A 46 33.33 -0.27 22.28
CA LYS A 46 33.18 1.17 22.23
C LYS A 46 32.86 1.66 20.81
N GLY A 47 31.59 1.84 20.59
CA GLY A 47 30.97 2.49 19.48
C GLY A 47 29.61 2.94 19.96
N ALA A 48 29.60 3.73 21.07
CA ALA A 48 28.38 4.32 21.59
C ALA A 48 27.91 5.42 20.64
N GLY A 49 27.30 5.01 19.53
CA GLY A 49 26.36 5.86 18.82
C GLY A 49 25.24 6.20 19.78
N SER A 50 25.14 7.46 20.15
CA SER A 50 24.13 8.09 20.98
C SER A 50 22.78 7.39 20.84
N ARG A 51 22.16 7.00 21.96
CA ARG A 51 20.76 6.57 22.07
C ARG A 51 19.81 7.75 21.82
N GLY A 52 19.95 8.42 20.68
CA GLY A 52 18.95 9.36 20.19
C GLY A 52 17.69 8.58 19.78
N GLY A 53 16.52 9.12 20.11
CA GLY A 53 15.26 8.56 19.65
C GLY A 53 15.19 8.49 18.11
N PHE A 54 14.11 7.94 17.55
CA PHE A 54 13.89 7.85 16.10
C PHE A 54 13.89 9.23 15.38
N SER A 55 13.82 10.34 16.11
CA SER A 55 13.89 11.71 15.58
C SER A 55 15.28 12.13 15.09
N GLY A 56 16.33 11.37 15.42
CA GLY A 56 17.71 11.67 14.98
C GLY A 56 18.40 12.82 15.70
N GLN A 57 17.68 13.59 16.50
CA GLN A 57 18.23 14.73 17.28
C GLN A 57 18.52 14.34 18.73
N LEU A 58 19.51 14.97 19.33
CA LEU A 58 19.74 14.93 20.78
C LEU A 58 18.53 15.55 21.48
N SER A 59 18.09 14.93 22.60
CA SER A 59 16.91 15.37 23.34
C SER A 59 17.18 16.70 24.04
N GLU A 60 16.90 17.80 23.38
CA GLU A 60 16.74 19.11 24.00
C GLU A 60 15.25 19.43 24.16
N VAL A 61 14.89 19.91 25.34
CA VAL A 61 13.52 20.37 25.60
C VAL A 61 13.40 21.78 25.02
N GLN A 62 12.56 21.93 24.00
CA GLN A 62 12.28 23.21 23.36
C GLN A 62 10.80 23.54 23.49
N ASN A 63 10.46 24.85 23.58
CA ASN A 63 9.08 25.25 23.48
C ASN A 63 8.59 25.13 22.03
N LEU A 64 7.33 24.77 21.86
CA LEU A 64 6.73 24.62 20.52
C LEU A 64 6.84 25.91 19.67
N ASN A 65 6.76 27.08 20.30
CA ASN A 65 6.87 28.38 19.63
C ASN A 65 8.31 28.70 19.16
N ASP A 66 9.32 28.06 19.74
CA ASP A 66 10.73 28.30 19.40
C ASP A 66 11.19 27.40 18.25
N ILE A 67 10.33 26.46 17.85
CA ILE A 67 10.59 25.56 16.71
C ILE A 67 10.32 26.31 15.43
N VAL A 68 11.39 26.72 14.75
CA VAL A 68 11.28 27.30 13.42
C VAL A 68 10.87 26.20 12.44
N LEU A 69 9.67 26.32 11.89
CA LEU A 69 9.22 25.46 10.79
C LEU A 69 9.96 25.91 9.53
N GLU A 70 11.11 25.32 9.26
CA GLU A 70 11.71 25.44 7.94
C GLU A 70 10.80 24.69 6.95
N GLU A 71 10.23 25.42 5.99
CA GLU A 71 9.55 24.83 4.86
C GLU A 71 10.58 24.05 4.04
N THR A 72 10.79 22.78 4.39
CA THR A 72 11.68 21.91 3.64
C THR A 72 11.00 21.57 2.31
N PRO A 73 11.50 22.06 1.17
CA PRO A 73 10.87 21.84 -0.12
C PRO A 73 10.83 20.33 -0.41
N ARG A 74 9.67 19.83 -0.79
CA ARG A 74 9.53 18.43 -1.21
C ARG A 74 10.25 18.21 -2.52
N ILE A 75 10.83 17.03 -2.69
CA ILE A 75 11.49 16.60 -3.92
C ILE A 75 10.44 15.90 -4.78
N SER A 76 10.11 16.43 -5.95
CA SER A 76 9.24 15.74 -6.89
C SER A 76 9.89 14.46 -7.36
N SER A 77 9.15 13.35 -7.35
CA SER A 77 9.59 12.06 -7.88
C SER A 77 9.70 12.02 -9.41
N GLY A 78 9.23 13.07 -10.08
CA GLY A 78 9.06 13.11 -11.53
C GLY A 78 7.89 12.27 -12.05
N MET A 79 7.04 11.78 -11.14
CA MET A 79 5.82 11.04 -11.43
C MET A 79 4.66 11.62 -10.60
N GLY A 80 3.72 12.32 -11.26
CA GLY A 80 2.64 13.05 -10.60
C GLY A 80 1.69 12.15 -9.81
N GLU A 81 1.45 10.91 -10.28
CA GLU A 81 0.63 9.94 -9.56
C GLU A 81 1.35 9.39 -8.31
N LEU A 82 2.68 9.29 -8.32
CA LEU A 82 3.46 8.95 -7.12
C LEU A 82 3.50 10.15 -6.15
N ASP A 83 3.78 11.35 -6.65
CA ASP A 83 3.81 12.57 -5.85
C ASP A 83 2.45 12.83 -5.18
N ARG A 84 1.34 12.56 -5.87
CA ARG A 84 -0.01 12.63 -5.30
C ARG A 84 -0.14 11.78 -4.04
N VAL A 85 0.20 10.50 -4.12
CA VAL A 85 0.07 9.55 -3.01
C VAL A 85 1.03 9.89 -1.87
N LEU A 86 2.18 10.49 -2.19
CA LEU A 86 3.13 11.00 -1.21
C LEU A 86 2.68 12.32 -0.54
N GLY A 87 1.62 12.95 -1.06
CA GLY A 87 1.13 14.23 -0.57
C GLY A 87 1.89 15.42 -1.13
N GLY A 88 2.44 15.31 -2.34
CA GLY A 88 3.12 16.37 -3.09
C GLY A 88 4.62 16.15 -3.29
N GLY A 89 5.15 14.94 -3.03
CA GLY A 89 6.55 14.59 -3.26
C GLY A 89 7.26 14.00 -2.05
N LEU A 90 8.54 13.70 -2.23
CA LEU A 90 9.42 13.11 -1.22
C LEU A 90 9.85 14.16 -0.19
N VAL A 91 9.71 13.84 1.09
CA VAL A 91 10.12 14.73 2.19
C VAL A 91 11.52 14.32 2.65
N PRO A 92 12.51 15.25 2.71
CA PRO A 92 13.84 14.95 3.22
C PRO A 92 13.81 14.34 4.61
N GLY A 93 14.63 13.30 4.84
CA GLY A 93 14.66 12.56 6.10
C GLY A 93 13.49 11.61 6.34
N SER A 94 12.59 11.45 5.39
CA SER A 94 11.45 10.53 5.49
C SER A 94 11.83 9.09 5.19
N ALA A 95 11.14 8.16 5.88
CA ALA A 95 11.19 6.73 5.59
C ALA A 95 9.85 6.27 5.00
N ILE A 96 9.89 5.75 3.78
CA ILE A 96 8.74 5.35 2.98
C ILE A 96 8.85 3.86 2.69
N LEU A 97 7.78 3.10 2.98
CA LEU A 97 7.68 1.68 2.65
C LEU A 97 6.74 1.50 1.46
N ILE A 98 7.21 0.80 0.44
CA ILE A 98 6.40 0.42 -0.72
C ILE A 98 6.20 -1.09 -0.68
N GLY A 99 4.97 -1.49 -0.31
CA GLY A 99 4.53 -2.87 -0.30
C GLY A 99 3.82 -3.28 -1.58
N GLY A 100 3.66 -4.57 -1.76
CA GLY A 100 2.89 -5.14 -2.87
C GLY A 100 3.30 -6.58 -3.19
N HIS A 101 2.43 -7.29 -3.91
CA HIS A 101 2.72 -8.66 -4.34
C HIS A 101 3.96 -8.74 -5.23
N PRO A 102 4.66 -9.89 -5.26
CA PRO A 102 5.67 -10.15 -6.28
C PRO A 102 5.09 -9.90 -7.69
N GLY A 103 5.86 -9.25 -8.57
CA GLY A 103 5.39 -8.92 -9.91
C GLY A 103 4.47 -7.69 -10.02
N ALA A 104 4.07 -7.05 -8.92
CA ALA A 104 3.27 -5.80 -8.97
C ALA A 104 3.99 -4.64 -9.66
N GLY A 105 5.33 -4.63 -9.68
CA GLY A 105 6.12 -3.60 -10.33
C GLY A 105 6.84 -2.64 -9.39
N LYS A 106 6.99 -2.97 -8.09
CA LYS A 106 7.65 -2.12 -7.07
C LYS A 106 9.05 -1.68 -7.50
N SER A 107 9.92 -2.64 -7.80
CA SER A 107 11.29 -2.36 -8.24
C SER A 107 11.34 -1.60 -9.57
N THR A 108 10.37 -1.82 -10.45
CA THR A 108 10.22 -1.06 -11.70
C THR A 108 9.86 0.39 -11.41
N LEU A 109 8.87 0.64 -10.56
CA LEU A 109 8.46 1.98 -10.15
C LEU A 109 9.63 2.76 -9.57
N LEU A 110 10.35 2.14 -8.62
CA LEU A 110 11.48 2.80 -7.95
C LEU A 110 12.66 3.03 -8.87
N LEU A 111 13.00 2.06 -9.73
CA LEU A 111 14.08 2.25 -10.71
C LEU A 111 13.76 3.40 -11.68
N GLN A 112 12.52 3.48 -12.19
CA GLN A 112 12.09 4.59 -13.04
C GLN A 112 12.14 5.94 -12.31
N THR A 113 11.70 5.97 -11.04
CA THR A 113 11.75 7.17 -10.20
C THR A 113 13.20 7.62 -9.97
N LEU A 114 14.08 6.70 -9.58
CA LEU A 114 15.47 7.07 -9.29
C LEU A 114 16.24 7.49 -10.53
N CYS A 115 16.04 6.83 -11.67
CA CYS A 115 16.66 7.24 -12.92
C CYS A 115 16.28 8.67 -13.32
N LYS A 116 15.00 9.07 -13.10
CA LYS A 116 14.57 10.47 -13.33
C LYS A 116 15.16 11.44 -12.31
N LEU A 117 15.17 11.04 -11.03
CA LEU A 117 15.71 11.87 -9.96
C LEU A 117 17.22 12.06 -10.06
N SER A 118 17.97 11.07 -10.56
CA SER A 118 19.42 11.11 -10.62
C SER A 118 19.98 12.22 -11.52
N ASP A 119 19.15 12.84 -12.35
CA ASP A 119 19.55 14.02 -13.13
C ASP A 119 19.79 15.25 -12.25
N SER A 120 19.07 15.40 -11.17
CA SER A 120 19.09 16.57 -10.28
C SER A 120 19.49 16.25 -8.83
N GLN A 121 19.40 15.00 -8.41
CA GLN A 121 19.65 14.57 -7.03
C GLN A 121 20.64 13.40 -7.00
N SER A 122 21.45 13.31 -5.93
CA SER A 122 22.28 12.13 -5.69
C SER A 122 21.39 10.96 -5.24
N CYS A 123 21.36 9.89 -6.02
CA CYS A 123 20.55 8.70 -5.76
C CYS A 123 21.41 7.45 -5.63
N LEU A 124 21.07 6.60 -4.67
CA LEU A 124 21.71 5.30 -4.45
C LEU A 124 20.65 4.21 -4.39
N TYR A 125 20.81 3.17 -5.20
CA TYR A 125 19.93 2.00 -5.20
C TYR A 125 20.69 0.78 -4.69
N ILE A 126 20.25 0.21 -3.59
CA ILE A 126 20.77 -1.03 -3.01
C ILE A 126 19.85 -2.18 -3.39
N THR A 127 20.41 -3.17 -4.05
CA THR A 127 19.72 -4.41 -4.37
C THR A 127 20.26 -5.56 -3.52
N GLY A 128 19.35 -6.30 -2.88
CA GLY A 128 19.68 -7.51 -2.14
C GLY A 128 19.20 -8.79 -2.82
N GLU A 129 18.29 -8.68 -3.79
CA GLU A 129 17.69 -9.84 -4.46
C GLU A 129 18.22 -10.04 -5.88
N GLU A 130 18.56 -8.98 -6.57
CA GLU A 130 19.00 -9.00 -7.96
C GLU A 130 20.46 -8.60 -8.09
N SER A 131 21.16 -9.18 -9.06
CA SER A 131 22.50 -8.72 -9.42
C SER A 131 22.46 -7.37 -10.11
N LEU A 132 23.56 -6.62 -10.05
CA LEU A 132 23.69 -5.33 -10.73
C LEU A 132 23.41 -5.44 -12.24
N SER A 133 23.81 -6.56 -12.86
CA SER A 133 23.53 -6.84 -14.29
C SER A 133 22.03 -6.99 -14.56
N GLN A 134 21.28 -7.62 -13.68
CA GLN A 134 19.82 -7.78 -13.83
C GLN A 134 19.10 -6.43 -13.71
N VAL A 135 19.53 -5.59 -12.77
CA VAL A 135 18.98 -4.23 -12.63
C VAL A 135 19.34 -3.38 -13.88
N ALA A 136 20.57 -3.49 -14.38
CA ALA A 136 21.00 -2.78 -15.58
C ALA A 136 20.22 -3.23 -16.83
N MET A 137 20.04 -4.55 -17.03
CA MET A 137 19.21 -5.08 -18.13
C MET A 137 17.76 -4.60 -18.05
N ARG A 138 17.21 -4.47 -16.82
CA ARG A 138 15.88 -3.90 -16.61
C ARG A 138 15.84 -2.44 -17.03
N ALA A 139 16.83 -1.63 -16.63
CA ALA A 139 16.93 -0.23 -17.00
C ALA A 139 17.02 -0.06 -18.54
N ASP A 140 17.82 -0.91 -19.22
CA ASP A 140 17.92 -0.91 -20.68
C ASP A 140 16.60 -1.26 -21.35
N ARG A 141 15.92 -2.33 -20.91
CA ARG A 141 14.61 -2.72 -21.42
C ARG A 141 13.59 -1.60 -21.29
N LEU A 142 13.66 -0.84 -20.20
CA LEU A 142 12.74 0.27 -19.90
C LEU A 142 13.21 1.59 -20.54
N LYS A 143 14.36 1.60 -21.24
CA LYS A 143 14.96 2.78 -21.89
C LYS A 143 15.15 3.95 -20.93
N LEU A 144 15.62 3.66 -19.71
CA LEU A 144 15.80 4.67 -18.67
C LEU A 144 17.15 5.37 -18.80
N PRO A 145 17.23 6.68 -18.44
CA PRO A 145 18.51 7.37 -18.28
C PRO A 145 19.23 6.74 -17.07
N LYS A 146 20.43 6.19 -17.28
CA LYS A 146 21.13 5.39 -16.26
C LYS A 146 22.49 5.95 -15.87
N GLU A 147 22.96 6.97 -16.55
CA GLU A 147 24.34 7.45 -16.47
C GLU A 147 24.72 7.97 -15.08
N LYS A 148 23.76 8.47 -14.32
CA LYS A 148 23.99 9.11 -13.02
C LYS A 148 23.52 8.30 -11.81
N LEU A 149 22.73 7.24 -12.03
CA LEU A 149 22.24 6.41 -10.94
C LEU A 149 23.34 5.48 -10.43
N ARG A 150 23.60 5.54 -9.12
CA ARG A 150 24.56 4.65 -8.45
C ARG A 150 23.83 3.42 -7.91
N LEU A 151 24.46 2.25 -8.08
CA LEU A 151 23.93 0.95 -7.68
C LEU A 151 24.96 0.22 -6.82
N ALA A 152 24.49 -0.50 -5.80
CA ALA A 152 25.30 -1.48 -5.08
C ALA A 152 24.47 -2.73 -4.78
N ALA A 153 25.11 -3.90 -4.83
CA ALA A 153 24.53 -5.17 -4.41
C ALA A 153 25.08 -5.50 -3.02
N GLU A 154 24.24 -5.35 -2.00
CA GLU A 154 24.62 -5.55 -0.61
C GLU A 154 23.39 -5.92 0.22
N THR A 155 23.58 -6.78 1.24
CA THR A 155 22.55 -7.23 2.16
C THR A 155 22.89 -6.95 3.63
N ASP A 156 24.16 -6.69 3.96
CA ASP A 156 24.58 -6.26 5.29
C ASP A 156 24.28 -4.78 5.49
N VAL A 157 23.39 -4.47 6.43
CA VAL A 157 22.97 -3.10 6.72
C VAL A 157 24.13 -2.23 7.24
N GLU A 158 25.10 -2.79 7.94
CA GLU A 158 26.27 -2.02 8.40
C GLU A 158 27.09 -1.53 7.20
N GLN A 159 27.34 -2.41 6.22
CA GLN A 159 28.01 -2.05 4.97
C GLN A 159 27.19 -1.06 4.14
N ILE A 160 25.86 -1.25 4.05
CA ILE A 160 24.97 -0.29 3.38
C ILE A 160 25.08 1.10 4.01
N LEU A 161 25.08 1.18 5.33
CA LEU A 161 25.21 2.46 6.05
C LEU A 161 26.58 3.11 5.85
N GLU A 162 27.65 2.33 5.76
CA GLU A 162 29.00 2.85 5.43
C GLU A 162 29.03 3.44 4.00
N LEU A 163 28.50 2.70 3.02
CA LEU A 163 28.35 3.18 1.65
C LEU A 163 27.50 4.46 1.60
N ALA A 164 26.37 4.48 2.28
CA ALA A 164 25.48 5.64 2.31
C ALA A 164 26.13 6.86 2.99
N ARG A 165 26.93 6.68 4.04
CA ARG A 165 27.71 7.79 4.65
C ARG A 165 28.78 8.34 3.71
N LYS A 166 29.42 7.48 2.93
CA LYS A 166 30.43 7.88 1.94
C LYS A 166 29.82 8.63 0.76
N GLU A 167 28.71 8.11 0.23
CA GLU A 167 28.05 8.62 -0.96
C GLU A 167 27.10 9.80 -0.69
N MET A 168 26.63 9.96 0.56
CA MET A 168 25.69 11.00 1.01
C MET A 168 24.50 11.18 0.04
N PRO A 169 23.74 10.11 -0.25
CA PRO A 169 22.63 10.21 -1.20
C PRO A 169 21.49 11.05 -0.64
N ARG A 170 20.86 11.84 -1.50
CA ARG A 170 19.59 12.52 -1.16
C ARG A 170 18.43 11.53 -1.15
N VAL A 171 18.51 10.48 -1.97
CA VAL A 171 17.50 9.41 -2.02
C VAL A 171 18.21 8.06 -2.01
N LEU A 172 17.84 7.21 -1.05
CA LEU A 172 18.33 5.84 -0.88
C LEU A 172 17.18 4.86 -1.04
N VAL A 173 17.32 3.90 -1.96
CA VAL A 173 16.40 2.76 -2.10
C VAL A 173 17.06 1.50 -1.59
N VAL A 174 16.30 0.68 -0.86
CA VAL A 174 16.71 -0.67 -0.41
C VAL A 174 15.66 -1.68 -0.90
N ASP A 175 16.06 -2.56 -1.80
CA ASP A 175 15.21 -3.55 -2.49
C ASP A 175 15.75 -4.97 -2.31
N SER A 176 15.18 -5.76 -1.41
CA SER A 176 14.09 -5.53 -0.46
C SER A 176 14.57 -5.63 0.99
N ILE A 177 13.82 -5.01 1.91
CA ILE A 177 14.14 -5.05 3.34
C ILE A 177 14.14 -6.47 3.92
N GLN A 178 13.43 -7.42 3.31
CA GLN A 178 13.33 -8.80 3.78
C GLN A 178 14.64 -9.59 3.69
N VAL A 179 15.51 -9.26 2.75
CA VAL A 179 16.79 -9.95 2.58
C VAL A 179 17.93 -9.27 3.33
N MET A 180 17.68 -8.11 3.92
CA MET A 180 18.66 -7.38 4.69
C MET A 180 18.90 -8.02 6.06
N PHE A 181 20.12 -7.92 6.55
CA PHE A 181 20.50 -8.43 7.87
C PHE A 181 21.49 -7.52 8.61
N LEU A 182 21.50 -7.65 9.92
CA LEU A 182 22.52 -7.12 10.83
C LEU A 182 23.27 -8.30 11.42
N ALA A 183 24.58 -8.37 11.25
CA ALA A 183 25.42 -9.48 11.73
C ALA A 183 25.36 -9.66 13.26
N ALA A 184 25.07 -8.58 13.99
CA ALA A 184 24.91 -8.61 15.45
C ALA A 184 23.68 -9.40 15.93
N LEU A 185 22.71 -9.69 15.06
CA LEU A 185 21.50 -10.45 15.38
C LEU A 185 21.64 -11.90 14.95
N GLN A 186 21.36 -12.83 15.87
CA GLN A 186 21.44 -14.27 15.59
C GLN A 186 20.26 -14.84 14.78
N SER A 187 19.22 -14.03 14.55
CA SER A 187 18.03 -14.44 13.77
C SER A 187 18.33 -14.44 12.26
N ALA A 188 17.69 -15.35 11.53
CA ALA A 188 17.86 -15.46 10.08
C ALA A 188 17.36 -14.21 9.34
N PRO A 189 17.97 -13.84 8.19
CA PRO A 189 17.42 -12.84 7.27
C PRO A 189 15.94 -13.11 6.95
N GLY A 190 15.12 -12.07 6.84
CA GLY A 190 13.66 -12.19 6.61
C GLY A 190 12.84 -12.44 7.87
N SER A 191 13.45 -12.76 9.01
CA SER A 191 12.73 -12.82 10.28
C SER A 191 12.22 -11.44 10.70
N VAL A 192 11.13 -11.40 11.46
CA VAL A 192 10.52 -10.15 11.94
C VAL A 192 11.53 -9.31 12.72
N ALA A 193 12.40 -9.95 13.53
CA ALA A 193 13.44 -9.27 14.30
C ALA A 193 14.48 -8.60 13.40
N GLN A 194 15.00 -9.31 12.38
CA GLN A 194 15.94 -8.74 11.42
C GLN A 194 15.31 -7.58 10.64
N VAL A 195 14.13 -7.78 10.06
CA VAL A 195 13.42 -6.75 9.30
C VAL A 195 13.19 -5.49 10.14
N ARG A 196 12.80 -5.66 11.41
CA ARG A 196 12.58 -4.55 12.34
C ARG A 196 13.85 -3.76 12.61
N GLU A 197 14.92 -4.45 13.01
CA GLU A 197 16.17 -3.77 13.41
C GLU A 197 16.89 -3.18 12.20
N CYS A 198 16.88 -3.86 11.04
CA CYS A 198 17.40 -3.32 9.79
C CYS A 198 16.67 -2.03 9.39
N ALA A 199 15.34 -2.05 9.39
CA ALA A 199 14.55 -0.87 9.07
C ALA A 199 14.75 0.25 10.09
N ALA A 200 14.90 -0.07 11.38
CA ALA A 200 15.20 0.90 12.43
C ALA A 200 16.55 1.60 12.23
N ALA A 201 17.60 0.85 11.88
CA ALA A 201 18.93 1.39 11.62
C ALA A 201 18.92 2.31 10.39
N LEU A 202 18.31 1.86 9.28
CA LEU A 202 18.20 2.63 8.05
C LEU A 202 17.33 3.90 8.24
N THR A 203 16.21 3.81 8.96
CA THR A 203 15.33 4.96 9.26
C THR A 203 16.04 6.00 10.12
N ARG A 204 16.84 5.55 11.11
CA ARG A 204 17.63 6.46 11.94
C ARG A 204 18.67 7.20 11.11
N PHE A 205 19.37 6.51 10.23
CA PHE A 205 20.30 7.13 9.29
C PHE A 205 19.60 8.18 8.42
N ALA A 206 18.46 7.82 7.83
CA ALA A 206 17.69 8.73 6.98
C ALA A 206 17.32 10.04 7.70
N LYS A 207 16.83 9.93 8.95
CA LYS A 207 16.46 11.09 9.76
C LYS A 207 17.66 11.94 10.19
N GLN A 208 18.79 11.32 10.45
CA GLN A 208 20.03 12.04 10.86
C GLN A 208 20.67 12.79 9.70
N THR A 209 20.60 12.26 8.48
CA THR A 209 21.27 12.81 7.30
C THR A 209 20.37 13.63 6.39
N GLY A 210 19.04 13.62 6.64
CA GLY A 210 18.06 14.22 5.74
C GLY A 210 17.85 13.42 4.45
N THR A 211 18.37 12.18 4.37
CA THR A 211 18.19 11.29 3.22
C THR A 211 16.75 10.78 3.15
N VAL A 212 16.12 10.79 1.99
CA VAL A 212 14.85 10.10 1.76
C VAL A 212 15.12 8.61 1.62
N LEU A 213 14.52 7.80 2.48
CA LEU A 213 14.66 6.35 2.46
C LEU A 213 13.42 5.70 1.84
N LEU A 214 13.61 4.92 0.79
CA LEU A 214 12.57 4.12 0.13
C LEU A 214 12.88 2.64 0.38
N LEU A 215 12.02 1.97 1.15
CA LEU A 215 12.11 0.54 1.45
C LEU A 215 11.13 -0.23 0.59
N VAL A 216 11.58 -1.28 -0.06
CA VAL A 216 10.70 -2.25 -0.74
C VAL A 216 10.33 -3.36 0.22
N GLY A 217 9.03 -3.69 0.29
CA GLY A 217 8.51 -4.77 1.09
C GLY A 217 7.59 -5.70 0.28
N HIS A 218 7.60 -7.00 0.60
CA HIS A 218 6.67 -7.97 0.05
C HIS A 218 5.47 -8.15 0.99
N VAL A 219 4.32 -8.46 0.44
CA VAL A 219 3.11 -8.79 1.21
C VAL A 219 2.99 -10.31 1.39
N THR A 220 2.31 -10.73 2.46
CA THR A 220 1.89 -12.10 2.67
C THR A 220 0.77 -12.49 1.69
N LYS A 221 0.43 -13.79 1.62
CA LYS A 221 -0.68 -14.29 0.81
C LYS A 221 -2.02 -13.64 1.17
N ASP A 222 -2.18 -13.21 2.40
CA ASP A 222 -3.39 -12.54 2.90
C ASP A 222 -3.45 -11.04 2.55
N GLY A 223 -2.55 -10.54 1.69
CA GLY A 223 -2.50 -9.15 1.27
C GLY A 223 -2.01 -8.17 2.35
N THR A 224 -1.59 -8.69 3.51
CA THR A 224 -0.94 -7.88 4.54
C THR A 224 0.55 -7.81 4.26
N LEU A 225 1.16 -6.67 4.50
CA LEU A 225 2.60 -6.52 4.36
C LEU A 225 3.32 -7.56 5.24
N ALA A 226 4.21 -8.41 4.75
CA ALA A 226 4.98 -9.38 5.53
C ALA A 226 5.93 -8.67 6.50
N GLY A 227 5.71 -8.85 7.80
CA GLY A 227 6.44 -8.16 8.87
C GLY A 227 6.08 -6.69 9.17
N PRO A 228 4.96 -6.11 8.73
CA PRO A 228 4.77 -4.68 8.57
C PRO A 228 4.01 -3.96 9.67
N LYS A 229 3.18 -4.64 10.44
CA LYS A 229 2.62 -3.98 11.64
C LYS A 229 3.73 -3.44 12.55
N VAL A 230 4.88 -4.12 12.54
CA VAL A 230 6.08 -3.68 13.26
C VAL A 230 6.76 -2.48 12.59
N LEU A 231 6.77 -2.43 11.25
CA LEU A 231 7.36 -1.32 10.49
C LEU A 231 6.46 -0.08 10.47
N GLU A 232 5.13 -0.23 10.52
CA GLU A 232 4.18 0.88 10.47
C GLU A 232 4.45 1.97 11.50
N HIS A 233 4.94 1.60 12.68
CA HIS A 233 5.25 2.59 13.72
C HIS A 233 6.56 3.35 13.48
N MET A 234 7.48 2.79 12.71
CA MET A 234 8.81 3.34 12.47
C MET A 234 8.89 4.19 11.20
N ILE A 235 8.10 3.84 10.18
CA ILE A 235 8.06 4.55 8.90
C ILE A 235 7.09 5.73 8.94
N ASP A 236 7.34 6.72 8.09
CA ASP A 236 6.53 7.93 8.01
C ASP A 236 5.40 7.79 6.97
N CYS A 237 5.65 7.05 5.90
CA CYS A 237 4.67 6.80 4.84
C CYS A 237 4.70 5.32 4.43
N SER A 238 3.53 4.72 4.22
CA SER A 238 3.37 3.36 3.72
C SER A 238 2.45 3.36 2.51
N LEU A 239 2.95 2.82 1.42
CA LEU A 239 2.28 2.73 0.14
C LEU A 239 2.09 1.26 -0.24
N MET A 240 0.95 0.94 -0.86
CA MET A 240 0.64 -0.39 -1.37
C MET A 240 0.47 -0.32 -2.88
N LEU A 241 1.32 -1.03 -3.62
CA LEU A 241 1.19 -1.21 -5.06
C LEU A 241 0.41 -2.50 -5.34
N GLU A 242 -0.80 -2.32 -5.84
CA GLU A 242 -1.76 -3.39 -6.11
C GLU A 242 -1.95 -3.59 -7.61
N GLY A 243 -2.36 -4.79 -8.00
CA GLY A 243 -2.70 -5.17 -9.36
C GLY A 243 -2.38 -6.63 -9.62
N SER A 244 -3.29 -7.33 -10.28
CA SER A 244 -3.08 -8.72 -10.69
C SER A 244 -2.13 -8.78 -11.89
N THR A 245 -1.49 -9.94 -12.09
CA THR A 245 -0.64 -10.20 -13.26
C THR A 245 -1.39 -10.03 -14.57
N ASP A 246 -2.69 -10.29 -14.56
CA ASP A 246 -3.56 -10.23 -15.74
C ASP A 246 -4.09 -8.81 -16.02
N SER A 247 -4.00 -7.90 -15.05
CA SER A 247 -4.42 -6.52 -15.22
C SER A 247 -3.30 -5.66 -15.83
N ARG A 248 -3.64 -4.84 -16.81
CA ARG A 248 -2.74 -3.82 -17.37
C ARG A 248 -2.50 -2.65 -16.42
N PHE A 249 -3.36 -2.48 -15.44
CA PHE A 249 -3.32 -1.36 -14.52
C PHE A 249 -2.74 -1.76 -13.16
N ARG A 250 -2.13 -0.78 -12.52
CA ARG A 250 -1.61 -0.86 -11.16
C ARG A 250 -2.13 0.33 -10.39
N THR A 251 -2.61 0.08 -9.19
CA THR A 251 -3.02 1.13 -8.25
C THR A 251 -2.01 1.25 -7.14
N LEU A 252 -1.59 2.45 -6.83
CA LEU A 252 -0.73 2.77 -5.70
C LEU A 252 -1.58 3.48 -4.64
N ARG A 253 -1.77 2.84 -3.50
CA ARG A 253 -2.59 3.36 -2.41
C ARG A 253 -1.74 3.79 -1.23
N GLY A 254 -2.01 4.97 -0.68
CA GLY A 254 -1.44 5.43 0.57
C GLY A 254 -2.16 4.82 1.77
N LEU A 255 -1.47 3.95 2.53
CA LEU A 255 -2.03 3.33 3.74
C LEU A 255 -1.75 4.16 5.00
N LYS A 256 -0.58 4.81 5.03
CA LYS A 256 -0.15 5.72 6.09
C LYS A 256 0.62 6.86 5.46
N ASN A 257 0.37 8.08 5.90
CA ASN A 257 1.15 9.24 5.48
C ASN A 257 1.16 10.30 6.59
N ARG A 258 2.36 10.61 7.12
CA ARG A 258 2.55 11.67 8.11
C ARG A 258 2.65 13.05 7.48
N PHE A 259 2.80 13.12 6.16
CA PHE A 259 3.07 14.34 5.42
C PHE A 259 1.92 14.78 4.52
N GLY A 260 0.83 14.02 4.50
CA GLY A 260 -0.30 14.30 3.63
C GLY A 260 -1.51 13.44 3.95
N ALA A 261 -2.51 13.50 3.08
CA ALA A 261 -3.71 12.69 3.22
C ALA A 261 -3.40 11.18 3.09
N VAL A 262 -4.15 10.38 3.82
CA VAL A 262 -4.17 8.91 3.67
C VAL A 262 -5.22 8.52 2.64
N ASN A 263 -5.15 7.28 2.15
CA ASN A 263 -6.07 6.72 1.15
C ASN A 263 -6.02 7.39 -0.23
N GLU A 264 -4.98 8.22 -0.50
CA GLU A 264 -4.74 8.71 -1.85
C GLU A 264 -4.47 7.56 -2.80
N LEU A 265 -4.98 7.68 -4.03
CA LEU A 265 -4.85 6.69 -5.07
C LEU A 265 -4.10 7.25 -6.27
N GLY A 266 -2.95 6.62 -6.59
CA GLY A 266 -2.23 6.79 -7.83
C GLY A 266 -2.52 5.66 -8.79
N VAL A 267 -2.64 5.94 -10.08
CA VAL A 267 -3.00 4.95 -11.09
C VAL A 267 -1.97 4.92 -12.21
N PHE A 268 -1.47 3.72 -12.48
CA PHE A 268 -0.46 3.46 -13.49
C PHE A 268 -0.91 2.37 -14.46
N ALA A 269 -0.46 2.45 -15.70
CA ALA A 269 -0.56 1.38 -16.68
C ALA A 269 0.79 0.66 -16.81
N MET A 270 0.81 -0.66 -16.70
CA MET A 270 1.98 -1.48 -16.96
C MET A 270 2.15 -1.64 -18.47
N THR A 271 3.29 -1.22 -18.99
CA THR A 271 3.63 -1.28 -20.41
C THR A 271 4.98 -1.98 -20.62
N GLY A 272 5.36 -2.26 -21.87
CA GLY A 272 6.70 -2.75 -22.19
C GLY A 272 7.83 -1.80 -21.78
N GLU A 273 7.53 -0.50 -21.63
CA GLU A 273 8.45 0.54 -21.16
C GLU A 273 8.29 0.87 -19.67
N GLY A 274 7.61 0.01 -18.90
CA GLY A 274 7.41 0.15 -17.46
C GLY A 274 6.04 0.74 -17.09
N LEU A 275 5.99 1.36 -15.92
CA LEU A 275 4.80 2.00 -15.38
C LEU A 275 4.64 3.40 -15.95
N LYS A 276 3.51 3.64 -16.59
CA LYS A 276 3.10 4.95 -17.13
C LYS A 276 1.91 5.47 -16.35
N GLU A 277 1.92 6.74 -16.04
CA GLU A 277 0.82 7.41 -15.34
C GLU A 277 -0.44 7.46 -16.20
N VAL A 278 -1.58 7.21 -15.57
CA VAL A 278 -2.88 7.27 -16.25
C VAL A 278 -3.51 8.63 -16.03
N LYS A 279 -3.55 9.46 -17.05
CA LYS A 279 -4.10 10.83 -16.98
C LYS A 279 -5.58 10.86 -16.57
N ASN A 280 -6.37 9.90 -17.04
CA ASN A 280 -7.78 9.76 -16.70
C ASN A 280 -8.07 8.37 -16.09
N PRO A 281 -7.91 8.20 -14.78
CA PRO A 281 -8.16 6.93 -14.11
C PRO A 281 -9.61 6.46 -14.21
N SER A 282 -10.58 7.35 -14.25
CA SER A 282 -12.00 6.99 -14.39
C SER A 282 -12.26 6.14 -15.64
N ALA A 283 -11.49 6.35 -16.71
CA ALA A 283 -11.61 5.55 -17.92
C ALA A 283 -11.28 4.06 -17.76
N ILE A 284 -10.65 3.67 -16.63
CA ILE A 284 -10.32 2.28 -16.30
C ILE A 284 -11.50 1.57 -15.64
N PHE A 285 -12.29 2.34 -14.90
CA PHE A 285 -13.39 1.87 -14.08
C PHE A 285 -14.75 1.99 -14.79
N LEU A 286 -14.72 2.28 -16.09
CA LEU A 286 -15.90 2.34 -16.96
C LEU A 286 -15.78 1.27 -18.06
N ASN A 287 -16.89 0.57 -18.30
CA ASN A 287 -16.99 -0.33 -19.43
C ASN A 287 -17.05 0.51 -20.72
N ARG A 288 -16.29 0.10 -21.75
CA ARG A 288 -16.26 0.75 -23.05
C ARG A 288 -17.11 0.02 -24.10
N ALA A 289 -18.02 -0.84 -23.65
CA ALA A 289 -18.94 -1.50 -24.58
C ALA A 289 -19.85 -0.46 -25.23
N ASP A 290 -20.05 -0.58 -26.56
CA ASP A 290 -20.93 0.30 -27.32
C ASP A 290 -22.40 0.13 -26.92
N GLU A 291 -22.75 -0.99 -26.28
CA GLU A 291 -24.10 -1.27 -25.80
C GLU A 291 -24.18 -1.09 -24.28
N ILE A 292 -25.12 -0.26 -23.85
CA ILE A 292 -25.45 -0.07 -22.43
C ILE A 292 -26.23 -1.29 -21.96
N ALA A 293 -25.60 -2.12 -21.09
CA ALA A 293 -26.27 -3.27 -20.50
C ALA A 293 -27.28 -2.82 -19.44
N SER A 294 -28.43 -3.48 -19.38
CA SER A 294 -29.40 -3.32 -18.29
C SER A 294 -28.71 -3.64 -16.94
N GLY A 295 -28.95 -2.81 -15.93
CA GLY A 295 -28.30 -2.96 -14.62
C GLY A 295 -26.91 -2.35 -14.50
N SER A 296 -26.42 -1.67 -15.55
CA SER A 296 -25.16 -0.90 -15.47
C SER A 296 -25.44 0.57 -15.13
N LEU A 297 -24.70 1.11 -14.14
CA LEU A 297 -24.84 2.49 -13.69
C LEU A 297 -23.49 3.08 -13.28
N VAL A 298 -23.23 4.31 -13.70
CA VAL A 298 -22.03 5.05 -13.32
C VAL A 298 -22.30 5.91 -12.09
N THR A 299 -21.44 5.84 -11.12
CA THR A 299 -21.47 6.69 -9.92
C THR A 299 -20.12 7.34 -9.68
N VAL A 300 -20.11 8.36 -8.81
CA VAL A 300 -18.87 9.00 -8.33
C VAL A 300 -18.56 8.46 -6.95
N VAL A 301 -17.32 8.03 -6.75
CA VAL A 301 -16.78 7.66 -5.45
C VAL A 301 -15.53 8.51 -5.16
N TRP A 302 -15.26 8.77 -3.89
CA TRP A 302 -14.05 9.45 -3.47
C TRP A 302 -12.98 8.43 -3.09
N GLU A 303 -11.80 8.57 -3.66
CA GLU A 303 -10.60 7.86 -3.24
C GLU A 303 -9.56 8.88 -2.78
N GLY A 304 -9.43 9.03 -1.45
CA GLY A 304 -8.67 10.13 -0.87
C GLY A 304 -9.28 11.49 -1.19
N THR A 305 -8.56 12.33 -1.92
CA THR A 305 -9.04 13.65 -2.39
C THR A 305 -9.53 13.63 -3.84
N ARG A 306 -9.57 12.45 -4.48
CA ARG A 306 -9.86 12.31 -5.92
C ARG A 306 -11.25 11.74 -6.16
N PRO A 307 -12.14 12.44 -6.88
CA PRO A 307 -13.36 11.85 -7.39
C PRO A 307 -13.04 10.90 -8.55
N LEU A 308 -13.59 9.69 -8.50
CA LEU A 308 -13.49 8.68 -9.56
C LEU A 308 -14.87 8.30 -10.05
N LEU A 309 -15.05 8.24 -11.36
CA LEU A 309 -16.21 7.61 -11.97
C LEU A 309 -16.01 6.10 -11.96
N VAL A 310 -16.97 5.40 -11.40
CA VAL A 310 -16.94 3.94 -11.26
C VAL A 310 -18.26 3.38 -11.77
N GLU A 311 -18.19 2.36 -12.59
CA GLU A 311 -19.37 1.66 -13.08
C GLU A 311 -19.69 0.48 -12.17
N LEU A 312 -20.94 0.45 -11.72
CA LEU A 312 -21.54 -0.65 -10.99
C LEU A 312 -22.41 -1.45 -11.94
N GLN A 313 -22.26 -2.76 -11.91
CA GLN A 313 -23.05 -3.68 -12.71
C GLN A 313 -23.85 -4.60 -11.80
N ALA A 314 -25.15 -4.66 -11.98
CA ALA A 314 -26.05 -5.55 -11.29
C ALA A 314 -26.66 -6.55 -12.26
N LEU A 315 -26.70 -7.81 -11.86
CA LEU A 315 -27.48 -8.86 -12.53
C LEU A 315 -28.46 -9.45 -11.52
N VAL A 316 -29.74 -9.40 -11.84
CA VAL A 316 -30.81 -10.05 -11.08
C VAL A 316 -31.42 -11.12 -11.96
N ASP A 317 -31.46 -12.35 -11.46
CA ASP A 317 -32.01 -13.49 -12.20
C ASP A 317 -32.80 -14.42 -11.25
N ALA A 318 -33.69 -15.23 -11.82
CA ALA A 318 -34.47 -16.19 -11.05
C ALA A 318 -33.54 -17.22 -10.38
N SER A 319 -33.75 -17.50 -9.12
CA SER A 319 -32.95 -18.52 -8.42
C SER A 319 -33.44 -19.92 -8.78
N HIS A 320 -32.58 -20.70 -9.43
CA HIS A 320 -32.88 -22.08 -9.82
C HIS A 320 -32.53 -23.12 -8.74
N PHE A 321 -31.91 -22.74 -7.63
CA PHE A 321 -31.32 -23.66 -6.65
C PHE A 321 -31.97 -23.61 -5.25
N GLY A 322 -33.13 -22.96 -5.11
CA GLY A 322 -33.88 -22.90 -3.87
C GLY A 322 -33.34 -21.91 -2.81
N ASN A 323 -32.06 -21.60 -2.81
CA ASN A 323 -31.45 -20.60 -1.94
C ASN A 323 -30.87 -19.46 -2.78
N PRO A 324 -31.47 -18.27 -2.76
CA PRO A 324 -31.01 -17.13 -3.54
C PRO A 324 -29.58 -16.72 -3.16
N ARG A 325 -28.71 -16.56 -4.18
CA ARG A 325 -27.32 -16.16 -4.03
C ARG A 325 -27.20 -14.64 -4.00
N ARG A 326 -26.31 -14.16 -3.13
CA ARG A 326 -25.96 -12.74 -3.00
C ARG A 326 -24.45 -12.61 -3.12
N ILE A 327 -23.95 -12.23 -4.31
CA ILE A 327 -22.52 -12.17 -4.60
C ILE A 327 -22.14 -10.75 -4.93
N CYS A 328 -21.09 -10.24 -4.25
CA CYS A 328 -20.53 -8.93 -4.50
C CYS A 328 -19.05 -9.04 -4.87
N VAL A 329 -18.65 -8.35 -5.92
CA VAL A 329 -17.25 -8.15 -6.27
C VAL A 329 -16.96 -6.64 -6.20
N GLY A 330 -16.05 -6.26 -5.30
CA GLY A 330 -15.72 -4.87 -5.05
C GLY A 330 -16.68 -4.10 -4.13
N LEU A 331 -17.72 -4.75 -3.60
CA LEU A 331 -18.72 -4.18 -2.67
C LEU A 331 -18.84 -5.06 -1.42
N GLU A 332 -19.44 -4.51 -0.35
CA GLU A 332 -19.67 -5.24 0.89
C GLU A 332 -20.99 -6.02 0.84
N GLY A 333 -20.94 -7.35 1.05
CA GLY A 333 -22.11 -8.22 0.97
C GLY A 333 -23.16 -7.94 2.04
N ASN A 334 -22.77 -7.59 3.27
CA ASN A 334 -23.72 -7.24 4.34
C ASN A 334 -24.49 -5.95 4.00
N ARG A 335 -23.81 -4.99 3.37
CA ARG A 335 -24.43 -3.75 2.92
C ARG A 335 -25.43 -4.02 1.80
N LEU A 336 -25.09 -4.89 0.83
CA LEU A 336 -26.04 -5.32 -0.20
C LEU A 336 -27.30 -5.92 0.42
N ALA A 337 -27.16 -6.79 1.42
CA ALA A 337 -28.31 -7.42 2.09
C ALA A 337 -29.26 -6.37 2.72
N MET A 338 -28.71 -5.33 3.34
CA MET A 338 -29.52 -4.22 3.88
C MET A 338 -30.21 -3.42 2.76
N LEU A 339 -29.51 -3.10 1.69
CA LEU A 339 -30.08 -2.38 0.56
C LEU A 339 -31.21 -3.16 -0.13
N LEU A 340 -31.07 -4.48 -0.24
CA LEU A 340 -32.14 -5.35 -0.76
C LEU A 340 -33.39 -5.34 0.14
N ALA A 341 -33.21 -5.33 1.47
CA ALA A 341 -34.33 -5.22 2.41
C ALA A 341 -35.04 -3.86 2.28
N VAL A 342 -34.28 -2.76 2.10
CA VAL A 342 -34.84 -1.42 1.87
C VAL A 342 -35.60 -1.39 0.54
N LEU A 343 -35.01 -1.96 -0.51
CA LEU A 343 -35.61 -2.00 -1.85
C LEU A 343 -36.93 -2.81 -1.85
N HIS A 344 -36.94 -3.94 -1.16
CA HIS A 344 -38.16 -4.74 -0.96
C HIS A 344 -39.25 -3.97 -0.19
N ARG A 345 -38.88 -3.40 0.97
CA ARG A 345 -39.85 -2.77 1.87
C ARG A 345 -40.41 -1.45 1.34
N HIS A 346 -39.55 -0.62 0.79
CA HIS A 346 -39.89 0.76 0.39
C HIS A 346 -39.95 0.95 -1.14
N GLY A 347 -39.19 0.17 -1.89
CA GLY A 347 -39.20 0.21 -3.36
C GLY A 347 -40.25 -0.68 -4.01
N GLY A 348 -40.86 -1.60 -3.26
CA GLY A 348 -41.85 -2.54 -3.78
C GLY A 348 -41.27 -3.60 -4.75
N ILE A 349 -39.93 -3.71 -4.84
CA ILE A 349 -39.25 -4.65 -5.73
C ILE A 349 -38.93 -5.92 -4.94
N GLN A 350 -39.53 -7.05 -5.36
CA GLN A 350 -39.38 -8.33 -4.68
C GLN A 350 -38.22 -9.12 -5.24
N VAL A 351 -37.03 -9.01 -4.61
CA VAL A 351 -35.83 -9.74 -4.99
C VAL A 351 -35.49 -10.87 -4.01
N GLY A 352 -36.47 -11.25 -3.17
CA GLY A 352 -36.28 -12.27 -2.13
C GLY A 352 -35.94 -13.65 -2.67
N ASP A 353 -36.53 -14.04 -3.78
CA ASP A 353 -36.39 -15.30 -4.51
C ASP A 353 -35.46 -15.21 -5.72
N GLN A 354 -34.79 -14.07 -5.91
CA GLN A 354 -33.91 -13.83 -7.04
C GLN A 354 -32.44 -13.95 -6.63
N ASP A 355 -31.59 -14.47 -7.50
CA ASP A 355 -30.13 -14.36 -7.41
C ASP A 355 -29.71 -12.91 -7.73
N VAL A 356 -28.84 -12.33 -6.93
CA VAL A 356 -28.33 -10.97 -7.14
C VAL A 356 -26.82 -10.98 -7.18
N PHE A 357 -26.27 -10.52 -8.29
CA PHE A 357 -24.83 -10.37 -8.51
C PHE A 357 -24.50 -8.91 -8.68
N MET A 358 -23.52 -8.41 -7.95
CA MET A 358 -23.03 -7.04 -8.05
C MET A 358 -21.54 -7.04 -8.35
N ASN A 359 -21.13 -6.23 -9.32
CA ASN A 359 -19.74 -6.10 -9.71
C ASN A 359 -19.34 -4.62 -9.85
N VAL A 360 -18.14 -4.29 -9.40
CA VAL A 360 -17.50 -3.00 -9.63
C VAL A 360 -16.50 -3.16 -10.77
N VAL A 361 -16.68 -2.43 -11.86
CA VAL A 361 -15.77 -2.49 -13.00
C VAL A 361 -14.38 -2.00 -12.60
N GLY A 362 -13.34 -2.72 -13.05
CA GLY A 362 -11.94 -2.38 -12.78
C GLY A 362 -11.42 -2.88 -11.42
N GLY A 363 -12.26 -3.59 -10.62
CA GLY A 363 -11.81 -4.28 -9.40
C GLY A 363 -11.51 -3.37 -8.22
N VAL A 364 -11.96 -2.11 -8.23
CA VAL A 364 -11.84 -1.19 -7.09
C VAL A 364 -12.82 -1.63 -5.99
N LYS A 365 -12.36 -1.54 -4.75
CA LYS A 365 -13.22 -1.78 -3.59
C LYS A 365 -13.91 -0.49 -3.19
N VAL A 366 -15.22 -0.43 -3.38
CA VAL A 366 -16.08 0.71 -3.00
C VAL A 366 -16.69 0.46 -1.63
N THR A 367 -16.31 1.29 -0.67
CA THR A 367 -16.80 1.23 0.73
C THR A 367 -17.68 2.42 1.10
N GLU A 368 -17.78 3.42 0.24
CA GLU A 368 -18.55 4.63 0.48
C GLU A 368 -20.07 4.41 0.40
N THR A 369 -20.77 5.07 1.31
CA THR A 369 -22.25 5.09 1.34
C THR A 369 -22.84 5.82 0.14
N ALA A 370 -22.09 6.71 -0.51
CA ALA A 370 -22.51 7.41 -1.72
C ALA A 370 -22.88 6.46 -2.87
N ALA A 371 -22.29 5.26 -2.89
CA ALA A 371 -22.60 4.24 -3.89
C ALA A 371 -23.92 3.48 -3.65
N ASP A 372 -24.58 3.65 -2.52
CA ASP A 372 -25.80 2.88 -2.17
C ASP A 372 -26.96 3.14 -3.14
N LEU A 373 -27.21 4.41 -3.44
CA LEU A 373 -28.26 4.76 -4.39
C LEU A 373 -27.99 4.15 -5.78
N ALA A 374 -26.73 4.16 -6.19
CA ALA A 374 -26.33 3.57 -7.45
C ALA A 374 -26.50 2.04 -7.46
N GLN A 375 -26.19 1.36 -6.35
CA GLN A 375 -26.45 -0.07 -6.20
C GLN A 375 -27.95 -0.39 -6.30
N VAL A 376 -28.79 0.34 -5.54
CA VAL A 376 -30.25 0.16 -5.55
C VAL A 376 -30.81 0.38 -6.94
N LEU A 377 -30.39 1.44 -7.64
CA LEU A 377 -30.85 1.74 -8.99
C LEU A 377 -30.39 0.70 -10.00
N ALA A 378 -29.14 0.24 -9.94
CA ALA A 378 -28.62 -0.80 -10.81
C ALA A 378 -29.41 -2.11 -10.66
N ILE A 379 -29.73 -2.50 -9.43
CA ILE A 379 -30.56 -3.68 -9.13
C ILE A 379 -31.98 -3.49 -9.67
N ALA A 380 -32.60 -2.34 -9.41
CA ALA A 380 -33.95 -2.05 -9.88
C ALA A 380 -34.04 -2.08 -11.41
N VAL A 381 -33.06 -1.51 -12.10
CA VAL A 381 -32.98 -1.52 -13.57
C VAL A 381 -32.78 -2.93 -14.10
N SER A 382 -31.89 -3.73 -13.50
CA SER A 382 -31.68 -5.12 -13.89
C SER A 382 -32.95 -5.97 -13.71
N TYR A 383 -33.62 -5.80 -12.56
CA TYR A 383 -34.86 -6.53 -12.24
C TYR A 383 -36.00 -6.19 -13.21
N THR A 384 -36.16 -4.93 -13.60
CA THR A 384 -37.24 -4.47 -14.46
C THR A 384 -36.89 -4.54 -15.95
N HIS A 385 -35.69 -5.01 -16.32
CA HIS A 385 -35.17 -5.04 -17.69
C HIS A 385 -35.14 -3.69 -18.40
N LEU A 386 -35.26 -2.59 -17.64
CA LEU A 386 -35.16 -1.24 -18.20
C LEU A 386 -33.69 -0.87 -18.42
N ARG A 387 -33.41 -0.12 -19.44
CA ARG A 387 -32.09 0.51 -19.63
C ARG A 387 -31.96 1.65 -18.62
N ALA A 388 -30.76 1.85 -18.07
CA ALA A 388 -30.50 2.91 -17.08
C ALA A 388 -30.92 4.31 -17.59
N HIS A 389 -30.80 4.55 -18.88
CA HIS A 389 -31.21 5.79 -19.54
C HIS A 389 -32.72 6.01 -19.48
N GLU A 390 -33.50 4.97 -19.63
CA GLU A 390 -34.99 5.03 -19.58
C GLU A 390 -35.45 5.22 -18.11
N THR A 391 -34.79 4.60 -17.17
CA THR A 391 -35.14 4.71 -15.75
C THR A 391 -34.98 6.14 -15.24
N LEU A 392 -33.90 6.83 -15.57
CA LEU A 392 -33.69 8.23 -15.21
C LEU A 392 -34.77 9.14 -15.77
N ARG A 393 -35.22 8.87 -16.98
CA ARG A 393 -36.28 9.66 -17.64
C ARG A 393 -37.63 9.50 -16.95
N TYR A 394 -38.00 8.29 -16.53
CA TYR A 394 -39.27 8.01 -15.83
C TYR A 394 -39.26 8.48 -14.38
N LEU A 395 -38.17 8.37 -13.68
CA LEU A 395 -38.05 8.87 -12.30
C LEU A 395 -38.18 10.39 -12.23
N VAL A 396 -37.58 11.11 -13.17
CA VAL A 396 -37.72 12.58 -13.26
C VAL A 396 -39.17 12.97 -13.56
N TRP A 397 -39.89 12.19 -14.40
CA TRP A 397 -41.31 12.43 -14.71
C TRP A 397 -42.22 12.17 -13.49
N ARG A 398 -42.02 11.07 -12.76
CA ARG A 398 -42.79 10.76 -11.52
C ARG A 398 -42.62 11.81 -10.45
N LEU A 399 -41.37 12.22 -10.16
CA LEU A 399 -41.07 13.30 -9.23
C LEU A 399 -41.69 14.66 -9.61
N ARG A 400 -41.95 14.91 -10.92
CA ARG A 400 -42.64 16.11 -11.39
C ARG A 400 -44.17 16.01 -11.30
N LEU A 401 -44.73 14.81 -11.39
CA LEU A 401 -46.19 14.58 -11.25
C LEU A 401 -46.66 14.56 -9.80
N GLU A 402 -45.83 14.11 -8.87
CA GLU A 402 -46.14 14.13 -7.40
C GLU A 402 -45.99 15.52 -6.79
N LYS A 403 -45.43 16.51 -7.48
CA LYS A 403 -45.32 17.92 -7.05
C LYS A 403 -46.42 18.83 -7.60
N LYS A 404 -47.46 18.29 -8.27
CA LYS A 404 -48.70 18.98 -8.62
C LYS A 404 -49.84 18.43 -7.80
#